data_b4031cf9ca98c3783b9f359c5dda4ef2
#
_entry.id   b4031cf9ca98c3783b9f359c5dda4ef2
#
_cell.length_a   1.000
_cell.length_b   1.000
_cell.length_c   1.000
_cell.angle_alpha   90.00
_cell.angle_beta   90.00
_cell.angle_gamma   90.00
#
_symmetry.space_group_name_H-M   'P 1'
#
loop_
_entity.id
_entity.type
_entity.pdbx_description
1 polymer ?
#
loop_
_entity_poly.entity_id
_entity_poly.type
_entity_poly.pdbx_seq_one_letter_code
_entity_poly.pdbx_strand_id
1 'polypeptide(L)'
;GDMGAHVVPIKYFIENFALNLQLNGWSNDWFAGYPLYFFYFPLPAVVTFILNIAFPYGIAFKLMVIGSILLTIYSFERLFRNMQSNFSIFGYIAGLTYILTESFTIYGGNLASTLAGQFSFTYSIAFANLAIAHLTKSDKNNRHVVSAIFLGFSLLSHLIPFLIYALIYLYFWIKAKNTIIEKFSSGLIFIFITIRFTTSLITNLEYTTNMSYTPFTKLSDLVKSDITPFILVIFIILLFNIKLVTSVKVTSLFEWFIVIFSVLLYFYVPEGALWNGRVVSFLNLGVVIVFFKLLEYIVIDIFRYEQGDVVLKILSTIILFSYLLTFVDKWNISGYQIFLYPLISILTFGFIYFFSSSINLFKLTFTASIIFTVSFLPYWVSWNFNGYENKDQWGDIENLYSSLNTLSPGRIMWEPNSDLNKYGTPMVLMTIPLYTHHS
;
A
#
# COMPACT_ATOMS: atom_id res chain seq x y z
N GLY A 1 -3.09 9.73 -12.85
CA GLY A 1 -2.83 10.09 -11.46
C GLY A 1 -1.61 11.02 -11.37
N ASP A 2 -0.98 11.08 -10.23
CA ASP A 2 0.06 12.06 -9.90
C ASP A 2 1.47 11.65 -10.35
N MET A 3 1.63 10.62 -11.18
CA MET A 3 2.95 10.12 -11.59
C MET A 3 3.81 11.19 -12.25
N GLY A 4 3.24 12.08 -13.07
CA GLY A 4 3.96 13.20 -13.67
C GLY A 4 4.61 14.12 -12.63
N ALA A 5 3.89 14.33 -11.49
CA ALA A 5 4.38 15.14 -10.38
C ALA A 5 5.46 14.44 -9.53
N HIS A 6 5.72 13.16 -9.73
CA HIS A 6 6.71 12.41 -8.95
C HIS A 6 7.97 12.08 -9.74
N VAL A 7 7.83 11.86 -11.05
CA VAL A 7 8.96 11.43 -11.88
C VAL A 7 10.03 12.52 -12.02
N VAL A 8 9.64 13.77 -12.17
CA VAL A 8 10.58 14.89 -12.30
C VAL A 8 11.33 15.19 -10.99
N PRO A 9 10.65 15.33 -9.82
CA PRO A 9 11.34 15.56 -8.56
C PRO A 9 12.37 14.51 -8.20
N ILE A 10 12.08 13.24 -8.47
CA ILE A 10 13.01 12.15 -8.21
C ILE A 10 14.23 12.24 -9.13
N LYS A 11 14.05 12.57 -10.42
CA LYS A 11 15.15 12.78 -11.33
C LYS A 11 16.02 13.96 -10.90
N TYR A 12 15.39 15.11 -10.57
CA TYR A 12 16.09 16.29 -10.07
C TYR A 12 16.92 15.98 -8.82
N PHE A 13 16.35 15.22 -7.88
CA PHE A 13 17.06 14.76 -6.69
C PHE A 13 18.31 13.95 -7.01
N ILE A 14 18.20 13.00 -7.94
CA ILE A 14 19.33 12.15 -8.35
C ILE A 14 20.46 12.99 -8.97
N GLU A 15 20.11 13.94 -9.83
CA GLU A 15 21.06 14.74 -10.59
C GLU A 15 21.73 15.85 -9.75
N ASN A 16 21.01 16.41 -8.78
CA ASN A 16 21.47 17.62 -8.08
C ASN A 16 21.80 17.40 -6.58
N PHE A 17 21.16 16.44 -5.90
CA PHE A 17 21.27 16.31 -4.46
C PHE A 17 21.93 15.02 -3.99
N ALA A 18 21.64 13.89 -4.63
CA ALA A 18 22.02 12.58 -4.13
C ALA A 18 23.54 12.40 -3.99
N LEU A 19 24.31 12.82 -4.98
CA LEU A 19 25.78 12.73 -4.95
C LEU A 19 26.42 13.63 -3.88
N ASN A 20 25.74 14.71 -3.49
CA ASN A 20 26.18 15.61 -2.42
C ASN A 20 25.64 15.21 -1.04
N LEU A 21 25.02 14.04 -0.89
CA LEU A 21 24.37 13.55 0.32
C LEU A 21 23.33 14.53 0.89
N GLN A 22 22.71 15.32 0.04
CA GLN A 22 21.62 16.22 0.40
C GLN A 22 20.29 15.50 0.27
N LEU A 23 19.43 15.58 1.30
CA LEU A 23 18.07 14.99 1.25
C LEU A 23 17.03 15.95 0.72
N ASN A 24 17.25 17.24 0.82
CA ASN A 24 16.34 18.29 0.41
C ASN A 24 17.10 19.52 -0.08
N GLY A 25 16.44 20.36 -0.85
CA GLY A 25 17.02 21.57 -1.40
C GLY A 25 16.00 22.33 -2.27
N TRP A 26 16.46 23.36 -2.97
CA TRP A 26 15.64 24.12 -3.90
C TRP A 26 15.70 23.50 -5.29
N SER A 27 14.55 23.17 -5.85
CA SER A 27 14.42 22.78 -7.26
C SER A 27 13.96 23.95 -8.10
N ASN A 28 14.53 24.08 -9.30
CA ASN A 28 14.17 25.12 -10.25
C ASN A 28 13.13 24.70 -11.30
N ASP A 29 12.68 23.42 -11.24
CA ASP A 29 11.89 22.83 -12.34
C ASP A 29 10.47 23.39 -12.46
N TRP A 30 9.83 23.75 -11.36
CA TRP A 30 8.42 24.20 -11.38
C TRP A 30 8.20 25.47 -10.55
N PHE A 31 7.09 26.18 -10.80
CA PHE A 31 6.56 27.29 -9.96
C PHE A 31 7.58 28.41 -9.69
N ALA A 32 8.51 28.66 -10.58
CA ALA A 32 9.65 29.56 -10.34
C ALA A 32 10.63 29.02 -9.26
N GLY A 33 10.57 27.74 -8.96
CA GLY A 33 11.32 27.03 -7.97
C GLY A 33 10.48 26.68 -6.74
N TYR A 34 10.84 25.57 -6.10
CA TYR A 34 10.14 25.07 -4.90
C TYR A 34 11.07 24.28 -3.99
N PRO A 35 10.72 24.18 -2.69
CA PRO A 35 11.53 23.48 -1.69
C PRO A 35 11.33 21.95 -1.78
N LEU A 36 12.14 21.30 -2.62
CA LEU A 36 12.07 19.86 -2.86
C LEU A 36 12.46 19.07 -1.60
N TYR A 37 11.59 18.14 -1.19
CA TYR A 37 11.72 17.25 -0.01
C TYR A 37 11.86 17.97 1.35
N PHE A 38 11.38 19.18 1.47
CA PHE A 38 11.17 19.82 2.77
C PHE A 38 9.88 19.31 3.43
N PHE A 39 8.82 19.14 2.62
CA PHE A 39 7.49 18.73 3.06
C PHE A 39 7.06 17.36 2.52
N TYR A 40 7.79 16.85 1.54
CA TYR A 40 7.54 15.56 0.92
C TYR A 40 8.67 14.57 1.23
N PHE A 41 8.41 13.29 1.07
CA PHE A 41 9.17 12.20 1.65
C PHE A 41 10.32 11.73 0.74
N PRO A 42 11.58 11.75 1.20
CA PRO A 42 12.73 11.52 0.33
C PRO A 42 13.06 10.04 0.08
N LEU A 43 12.54 9.08 0.88
CA LEU A 43 13.00 7.69 0.79
C LEU A 43 12.78 7.04 -0.59
N PRO A 44 11.63 7.23 -1.29
CA PRO A 44 11.47 6.70 -2.63
C PRO A 44 12.50 7.24 -3.64
N ALA A 45 12.89 8.51 -3.49
CA ALA A 45 13.95 9.09 -4.32
C ALA A 45 15.33 8.46 -4.04
N VAL A 46 15.65 8.21 -2.77
CA VAL A 46 16.87 7.50 -2.36
C VAL A 46 16.88 6.07 -2.93
N VAL A 47 15.76 5.36 -2.84
CA VAL A 47 15.64 4.00 -3.41
C VAL A 47 15.84 4.04 -4.93
N THR A 48 15.22 5.02 -5.61
CA THR A 48 15.40 5.19 -7.07
C THR A 48 16.85 5.52 -7.42
N PHE A 49 17.52 6.37 -6.64
CA PHE A 49 18.94 6.67 -6.82
C PHE A 49 19.81 5.41 -6.76
N ILE A 50 19.60 4.56 -5.74
CA ILE A 50 20.34 3.30 -5.60
C ILE A 50 20.10 2.39 -6.81
N LEU A 51 18.85 2.26 -7.26
CA LEU A 51 18.52 1.47 -8.44
C LEU A 51 19.08 2.08 -9.73
N ASN A 52 19.18 3.40 -9.81
CA ASN A 52 19.71 4.11 -10.97
C ASN A 52 21.22 3.92 -11.18
N ILE A 53 21.93 3.41 -10.16
CA ILE A 53 23.34 3.01 -10.32
C ILE A 53 23.47 1.84 -11.30
N ALA A 54 22.49 0.93 -11.32
CA ALA A 54 22.51 -0.29 -12.13
C ALA A 54 21.56 -0.23 -13.36
N PHE A 55 20.55 0.62 -13.34
CA PHE A 55 19.49 0.67 -14.35
C PHE A 55 19.26 2.09 -14.86
N PRO A 56 18.88 2.30 -16.14
CA PRO A 56 18.41 3.59 -16.62
C PRO A 56 17.27 4.14 -15.78
N TYR A 57 17.19 5.46 -15.64
CA TYR A 57 16.26 6.14 -14.75
C TYR A 57 14.80 5.65 -14.85
N GLY A 58 14.26 5.53 -16.06
CA GLY A 58 12.87 5.07 -16.26
C GLY A 58 12.63 3.66 -15.74
N ILE A 59 13.62 2.76 -15.84
CA ILE A 59 13.55 1.40 -15.31
C ILE A 59 13.70 1.45 -13.77
N ALA A 60 14.66 2.22 -13.26
CA ALA A 60 14.88 2.37 -11.81
C ALA A 60 13.62 2.89 -11.10
N PHE A 61 12.96 3.90 -11.67
CA PHE A 61 11.71 4.45 -11.17
C PHE A 61 10.58 3.40 -11.16
N LYS A 62 10.39 2.64 -12.25
CA LYS A 62 9.39 1.58 -12.31
C LYS A 62 9.67 0.46 -11.30
N LEU A 63 10.93 0.06 -11.16
CA LEU A 63 11.34 -0.94 -10.17
C LEU A 63 11.09 -0.46 -8.74
N MET A 64 11.32 0.82 -8.44
CA MET A 64 10.99 1.41 -7.14
C MET A 64 9.48 1.32 -6.88
N VAL A 65 8.62 1.66 -7.84
CA VAL A 65 7.16 1.56 -7.67
C VAL A 65 6.73 0.11 -7.44
N ILE A 66 7.20 -0.85 -8.25
CA ILE A 66 6.91 -2.28 -8.09
C ILE A 66 7.44 -2.79 -6.75
N GLY A 67 8.62 -2.32 -6.35
CA GLY A 67 9.24 -2.66 -5.06
C GLY A 67 8.36 -2.31 -3.87
N SER A 68 7.61 -1.21 -3.92
CA SER A 68 6.66 -0.84 -2.86
C SER A 68 5.53 -1.86 -2.70
N ILE A 69 5.01 -2.39 -3.80
CA ILE A 69 3.95 -3.40 -3.82
C ILE A 69 4.46 -4.73 -3.24
N LEU A 70 5.60 -5.20 -3.77
CA LEU A 70 6.19 -6.47 -3.33
C LEU A 70 6.61 -6.42 -1.85
N LEU A 71 7.17 -5.29 -1.41
CA LEU A 71 7.55 -5.09 -0.02
C LEU A 71 6.33 -5.08 0.90
N THR A 72 5.20 -4.54 0.46
CA THR A 72 3.96 -4.56 1.24
C THR A 72 3.48 -5.98 1.44
N ILE A 73 3.38 -6.78 0.38
CA ILE A 73 2.97 -8.18 0.47
C ILE A 73 3.90 -8.96 1.41
N TYR A 74 5.22 -8.79 1.25
CA TYR A 74 6.22 -9.39 2.13
C TYR A 74 6.08 -8.93 3.59
N SER A 75 5.75 -7.66 3.82
CA SER A 75 5.60 -7.10 5.16
C SER A 75 4.44 -7.72 5.94
N PHE A 76 3.34 -8.05 5.27
CA PHE A 76 2.21 -8.78 5.87
C PHE A 76 2.62 -10.21 6.28
N GLU A 77 3.36 -10.91 5.42
CA GLU A 77 3.89 -12.24 5.78
C GLU A 77 4.75 -12.17 7.05
N ARG A 78 5.66 -11.20 7.12
CA ARG A 78 6.50 -11.00 8.30
C ARG A 78 5.71 -10.64 9.54
N LEU A 79 4.69 -9.79 9.39
CA LEU A 79 3.79 -9.43 10.47
C LEU A 79 3.06 -10.66 11.02
N PHE A 80 2.43 -11.45 10.16
CA PHE A 80 1.73 -12.68 10.54
C PHE A 80 2.67 -13.68 11.21
N ARG A 81 3.80 -14.00 10.59
CA ARG A 81 4.80 -14.93 11.14
C ARG A 81 5.27 -14.54 12.54
N ASN A 82 5.53 -13.27 12.77
CA ASN A 82 6.07 -12.81 14.05
C ASN A 82 4.96 -12.59 15.11
N MET A 83 3.71 -12.47 14.71
CA MET A 83 2.54 -12.46 15.59
C MET A 83 2.00 -13.88 15.87
N GLN A 84 2.89 -14.87 15.88
CA GLN A 84 2.59 -16.26 16.23
C GLN A 84 1.58 -16.97 15.29
N SER A 85 1.56 -16.58 14.03
CA SER A 85 0.83 -17.31 13.00
C SER A 85 1.47 -18.70 12.77
N ASN A 86 0.65 -19.74 12.70
CA ASN A 86 1.10 -21.08 12.38
C ASN A 86 1.35 -21.27 10.88
N PHE A 87 0.66 -20.47 10.06
CA PHE A 87 0.73 -20.54 8.61
C PHE A 87 1.06 -19.19 7.98
N SER A 88 2.33 -18.95 7.66
CA SER A 88 2.78 -17.69 7.05
C SER A 88 2.12 -17.37 5.70
N ILE A 89 1.53 -18.38 5.04
CA ILE A 89 0.80 -18.21 3.79
C ILE A 89 -0.37 -17.23 3.93
N PHE A 90 -1.07 -17.22 5.09
CA PHE A 90 -2.16 -16.26 5.34
C PHE A 90 -1.67 -14.80 5.34
N GLY A 91 -0.42 -14.57 5.73
CA GLY A 91 0.19 -13.25 5.62
C GLY A 91 0.38 -12.81 4.17
N TYR A 92 0.90 -13.69 3.31
CA TYR A 92 1.03 -13.37 1.87
C TYR A 92 -0.31 -13.06 1.22
N ILE A 93 -1.33 -13.85 1.55
CA ILE A 93 -2.66 -13.68 0.98
C ILE A 93 -3.31 -12.40 1.51
N ALA A 94 -3.17 -12.12 2.80
CA ALA A 94 -3.65 -10.87 3.39
C ALA A 94 -3.02 -9.66 2.70
N GLY A 95 -1.69 -9.69 2.49
CA GLY A 95 -0.97 -8.63 1.79
C GLY A 95 -1.42 -8.47 0.35
N LEU A 96 -1.60 -9.57 -0.38
CA LEU A 96 -2.12 -9.55 -1.74
C LEU A 96 -3.56 -9.03 -1.79
N THR A 97 -4.43 -9.50 -0.90
CA THR A 97 -5.80 -9.03 -0.78
C THR A 97 -5.84 -7.52 -0.49
N TYR A 98 -5.03 -7.04 0.45
CA TYR A 98 -4.95 -5.62 0.76
C TYR A 98 -4.55 -4.79 -0.45
N ILE A 99 -3.51 -5.19 -1.18
CA ILE A 99 -3.05 -4.51 -2.40
C ILE A 99 -4.15 -4.47 -3.47
N LEU A 100 -4.98 -5.51 -3.54
CA LEU A 100 -6.04 -5.64 -4.55
C LEU A 100 -7.40 -5.07 -4.10
N THR A 101 -7.56 -4.69 -2.82
CA THR A 101 -8.76 -4.02 -2.35
C THR A 101 -8.87 -2.63 -2.93
N GLU A 102 -10.10 -2.14 -3.00
CA GLU A 102 -10.46 -0.78 -3.30
C GLU A 102 -10.19 -0.33 -4.75
N SER A 103 -11.19 0.23 -5.34
CA SER A 103 -11.18 0.67 -6.73
C SER A 103 -10.72 2.11 -6.94
N PHE A 104 -10.56 2.89 -5.86
CA PHE A 104 -10.31 4.32 -5.96
C PHE A 104 -8.82 4.66 -5.82
N THR A 105 -8.32 5.57 -6.66
CA THR A 105 -6.88 5.78 -6.87
C THR A 105 -6.21 6.75 -5.90
N ILE A 106 -6.92 7.36 -4.95
CA ILE A 106 -6.34 8.42 -4.10
C ILE A 106 -6.31 8.11 -2.61
N TYR A 107 -6.83 6.96 -2.16
CA TYR A 107 -6.82 6.63 -0.72
C TYR A 107 -5.43 6.24 -0.20
N GLY A 108 -4.63 5.63 -1.03
CA GLY A 108 -3.29 5.15 -0.70
C GLY A 108 -3.26 3.66 -0.32
N GLY A 109 -2.10 3.04 -0.43
CA GLY A 109 -1.80 1.69 0.05
C GLY A 109 -2.20 0.52 -0.86
N ASN A 110 -3.19 0.67 -1.73
CA ASN A 110 -3.59 -0.35 -2.70
C ASN A 110 -2.86 -0.19 -4.05
N LEU A 111 -3.10 -1.14 -4.97
CA LEU A 111 -2.44 -1.14 -6.28
C LEU A 111 -2.82 0.08 -7.12
N ALA A 112 -4.11 0.41 -7.20
CA ALA A 112 -4.59 1.54 -7.99
C ALA A 112 -4.00 2.86 -7.50
N SER A 113 -3.98 3.09 -6.20
CA SER A 113 -3.37 4.28 -5.59
C SER A 113 -1.85 4.31 -5.81
N THR A 114 -1.18 3.18 -5.66
CA THR A 114 0.28 3.07 -5.85
C THR A 114 0.67 3.43 -7.27
N LEU A 115 -0.04 2.89 -8.26
CA LEU A 115 0.20 3.17 -9.68
C LEU A 115 -0.26 4.57 -10.09
N ALA A 116 -1.14 5.21 -9.32
CA ALA A 116 -1.53 6.60 -9.51
C ALA A 116 -0.53 7.61 -8.92
N GLY A 117 0.51 7.17 -8.19
CA GLY A 117 1.52 8.04 -7.59
C GLY A 117 1.67 7.91 -6.07
N GLN A 118 0.82 7.12 -5.38
CA GLN A 118 0.86 6.98 -3.92
C GLN A 118 1.83 5.88 -3.43
N PHE A 119 2.88 5.57 -4.20
CA PHE A 119 3.88 4.55 -3.84
C PHE A 119 4.61 4.86 -2.53
N SER A 120 4.79 6.13 -2.19
CA SER A 120 5.36 6.57 -0.91
C SER A 120 4.50 6.12 0.27
N PHE A 121 3.17 6.22 0.16
CA PHE A 121 2.22 5.75 1.16
C PHE A 121 2.32 4.22 1.33
N THR A 122 2.41 3.49 0.23
CA THR A 122 2.54 2.03 0.21
C THR A 122 3.85 1.58 0.86
N TYR A 123 4.98 2.23 0.56
CA TYR A 123 6.25 2.00 1.27
C TYR A 123 6.13 2.23 2.78
N SER A 124 5.47 3.32 3.18
CA SER A 124 5.32 3.65 4.61
C SER A 124 4.57 2.56 5.38
N ILE A 125 3.47 2.02 4.82
CA ILE A 125 2.75 0.88 5.40
C ILE A 125 3.66 -0.35 5.49
N ALA A 126 4.38 -0.66 4.41
CA ALA A 126 5.26 -1.83 4.38
C ALA A 126 6.34 -1.76 5.47
N PHE A 127 7.02 -0.62 5.59
CA PHE A 127 8.04 -0.43 6.61
C PHE A 127 7.45 -0.39 8.02
N ALA A 128 6.26 0.20 8.22
CA ALA A 128 5.59 0.18 9.51
C ALA A 128 5.20 -1.24 9.95
N ASN A 129 4.69 -2.07 9.03
CA ASN A 129 4.44 -3.49 9.28
C ASN A 129 5.72 -4.23 9.68
N LEU A 130 6.83 -4.01 8.96
CA LEU A 130 8.12 -4.60 9.27
C LEU A 130 8.66 -4.14 10.63
N ALA A 131 8.47 -2.86 10.98
CA ALA A 131 8.87 -2.33 12.27
C ALA A 131 8.16 -3.07 13.41
N ILE A 132 6.84 -3.24 13.32
CA ILE A 132 6.05 -3.98 14.31
C ILE A 132 6.41 -5.46 14.31
N ALA A 133 6.56 -6.08 13.13
CA ALA A 133 6.94 -7.48 13.01
C ALA A 133 8.29 -7.78 13.70
N HIS A 134 9.27 -6.90 13.54
CA HIS A 134 10.55 -7.06 14.21
C HIS A 134 10.50 -6.78 15.71
N LEU A 135 9.68 -5.83 16.14
CA LEU A 135 9.51 -5.49 17.55
C LEU A 135 8.82 -6.63 18.33
N THR A 136 7.85 -7.32 17.73
CA THR A 136 7.08 -8.41 18.35
C THR A 136 7.79 -9.77 18.32
N LYS A 137 8.89 -9.90 17.58
CA LYS A 137 9.65 -11.16 17.46
C LYS A 137 10.32 -11.53 18.78
N SER A 138 10.11 -12.79 19.26
CA SER A 138 10.56 -13.24 20.58
C SER A 138 12.07 -13.50 20.73
N ASP A 139 12.82 -13.79 19.65
CA ASP A 139 14.08 -14.57 19.79
C ASP A 139 15.37 -13.92 19.26
N LYS A 140 15.46 -12.62 18.97
CA LYS A 140 16.70 -12.08 18.39
C LYS A 140 17.26 -10.86 19.13
N ASN A 141 18.56 -10.91 19.40
CA ASN A 141 19.39 -9.73 19.63
C ASN A 141 19.23 -8.74 18.46
N ASN A 142 19.25 -7.45 18.74
CA ASN A 142 19.11 -6.34 17.76
C ASN A 142 17.72 -6.14 17.11
N ARG A 143 16.66 -6.85 17.54
CA ARG A 143 15.29 -6.65 17.02
C ARG A 143 14.83 -5.19 17.09
N HIS A 144 15.26 -4.46 18.16
CA HIS A 144 14.86 -3.07 18.35
C HIS A 144 15.55 -2.13 17.39
N VAL A 145 16.83 -2.38 17.10
CA VAL A 145 17.62 -1.62 16.12
C VAL A 145 16.96 -1.73 14.76
N VAL A 146 16.71 -2.96 14.31
CA VAL A 146 16.08 -3.20 13.00
C VAL A 146 14.66 -2.63 12.94
N SER A 147 13.89 -2.78 14.02
CA SER A 147 12.55 -2.22 14.14
C SER A 147 12.55 -0.69 14.06
N ALA A 148 13.51 -0.03 14.75
CA ALA A 148 13.67 1.43 14.72
C ALA A 148 14.08 1.94 13.33
N ILE A 149 14.94 1.21 12.61
CA ILE A 149 15.32 1.52 11.23
C ILE A 149 14.08 1.49 10.33
N PHE A 150 13.29 0.44 10.40
CA PHE A 150 12.07 0.34 9.59
C PHE A 150 11.02 1.41 9.96
N LEU A 151 10.90 1.75 11.25
CA LEU A 151 10.03 2.86 11.66
C LEU A 151 10.52 4.20 11.09
N GLY A 152 11.82 4.45 11.09
CA GLY A 152 12.43 5.62 10.44
C GLY A 152 12.17 5.65 8.93
N PHE A 153 12.29 4.52 8.25
CA PHE A 153 11.97 4.41 6.82
C PHE A 153 10.48 4.62 6.55
N SER A 154 9.60 4.21 7.46
CA SER A 154 8.17 4.52 7.35
C SER A 154 7.91 6.02 7.36
N LEU A 155 8.52 6.77 8.30
CA LEU A 155 8.44 8.23 8.36
C LEU A 155 9.00 8.89 7.10
N LEU A 156 10.19 8.47 6.65
CA LEU A 156 10.83 9.00 5.46
C LEU A 156 10.11 8.63 4.16
N SER A 157 9.15 7.71 4.23
CA SER A 157 8.28 7.35 3.09
C SER A 157 6.97 8.12 3.07
N HIS A 158 6.26 8.25 4.22
CA HIS A 158 5.01 9.02 4.29
C HIS A 158 4.54 9.23 5.73
N LEU A 159 4.16 10.48 6.05
CA LEU A 159 3.79 10.88 7.42
C LEU A 159 2.50 10.19 7.92
N ILE A 160 1.46 10.07 7.09
CA ILE A 160 0.14 9.57 7.52
C ILE A 160 0.21 8.13 8.02
N PRO A 161 0.71 7.14 7.26
CA PRO A 161 0.86 5.78 7.78
C PRO A 161 1.77 5.73 9.00
N PHE A 162 2.89 6.47 8.97
CA PHE A 162 3.80 6.53 10.12
C PHE A 162 3.08 6.97 11.40
N LEU A 163 2.30 8.06 11.38
CA LEU A 163 1.61 8.56 12.58
C LEU A 163 0.63 7.55 13.16
N ILE A 164 -0.15 6.88 12.31
CA ILE A 164 -1.10 5.86 12.75
C ILE A 164 -0.37 4.67 13.38
N TYR A 165 0.70 4.21 12.74
CA TYR A 165 1.48 3.09 13.23
C TYR A 165 2.39 3.43 14.41
N ALA A 166 2.82 4.68 14.57
CA ALA A 166 3.66 5.11 15.68
C ALA A 166 2.99 4.90 17.04
N LEU A 167 1.66 5.11 17.14
CA LEU A 167 0.90 4.85 18.37
C LEU A 167 0.94 3.35 18.73
N ILE A 168 0.73 2.51 17.74
CA ILE A 168 0.77 1.06 17.89
C ILE A 168 2.18 0.59 18.23
N TYR A 169 3.17 1.12 17.52
CA TYR A 169 4.58 0.84 17.76
C TYR A 169 4.99 1.20 19.19
N LEU A 170 4.59 2.36 19.67
CA LEU A 170 4.85 2.81 21.03
C LEU A 170 4.27 1.85 22.08
N TYR A 171 3.04 1.37 21.86
CA TYR A 171 2.44 0.36 22.72
C TYR A 171 3.28 -0.92 22.81
N PHE A 172 3.68 -1.50 21.68
CA PHE A 172 4.52 -2.70 21.67
C PHE A 172 5.93 -2.44 22.20
N TRP A 173 6.48 -1.27 21.94
CA TRP A 173 7.81 -0.86 22.42
C TRP A 173 7.83 -0.75 23.95
N ILE A 174 6.78 -0.21 24.56
CA ILE A 174 6.64 -0.15 26.02
C ILE A 174 6.48 -1.56 26.61
N LYS A 175 5.63 -2.39 25.98
CA LYS A 175 5.33 -3.77 26.44
C LYS A 175 6.49 -4.74 26.24
N ALA A 176 7.41 -4.44 25.33
CA ALA A 176 8.53 -5.32 25.02
C ALA A 176 9.43 -5.51 26.25
N LYS A 177 9.73 -6.77 26.57
CA LYS A 177 10.63 -7.16 27.69
C LYS A 177 12.08 -6.89 27.31
N ASN A 178 12.48 -5.64 27.29
CA ASN A 178 13.79 -5.19 26.87
C ASN A 178 14.43 -4.34 27.93
N THR A 179 15.75 -4.31 27.90
CA THR A 179 16.54 -3.42 28.75
C THR A 179 16.27 -1.96 28.38
N ILE A 180 16.42 -1.07 29.34
CA ILE A 180 16.31 0.38 29.11
C ILE A 180 17.31 0.83 28.04
N ILE A 181 18.50 0.22 28.03
CA ILE A 181 19.57 0.52 27.08
C ILE A 181 19.14 0.20 25.64
N GLU A 182 18.52 -0.97 25.41
CA GLU A 182 18.02 -1.35 24.09
C GLU A 182 16.91 -0.41 23.61
N LYS A 183 16.01 -0.02 24.52
CA LYS A 183 14.95 0.94 24.21
C LYS A 183 15.53 2.31 23.86
N PHE A 184 16.49 2.79 24.63
CA PHE A 184 17.16 4.05 24.38
C PHE A 184 17.93 4.03 23.06
N SER A 185 18.70 2.97 22.79
CA SER A 185 19.43 2.80 21.54
C SER A 185 18.49 2.81 20.32
N SER A 186 17.32 2.16 20.41
CA SER A 186 16.34 2.19 19.33
C SER A 186 15.79 3.58 19.06
N GLY A 187 15.52 4.35 20.11
CA GLY A 187 15.12 5.76 20.01
C GLY A 187 16.19 6.63 19.34
N LEU A 188 17.45 6.48 19.73
CA LEU A 188 18.56 7.20 19.12
C LEU A 188 18.74 6.87 17.64
N ILE A 189 18.62 5.60 17.26
CA ILE A 189 18.70 5.18 15.85
C ILE A 189 17.56 5.78 15.03
N PHE A 190 16.34 5.74 15.54
CA PHE A 190 15.19 6.38 14.87
C PHE A 190 15.44 7.87 14.67
N ILE A 191 15.87 8.59 15.72
CA ILE A 191 16.20 10.01 15.64
C ILE A 191 17.32 10.25 14.61
N PHE A 192 18.41 9.49 14.67
CA PHE A 192 19.52 9.65 13.74
C PHE A 192 19.12 9.52 12.27
N ILE A 193 18.25 8.56 11.96
CA ILE A 193 17.77 8.35 10.59
C ILE A 193 16.84 9.48 10.13
N THR A 194 16.03 10.02 11.04
CA THR A 194 14.91 10.91 10.67
C THR A 194 15.18 12.38 10.95
N ILE A 195 16.15 12.72 11.79
CA ILE A 195 16.34 14.07 12.32
C ILE A 195 16.46 15.14 11.25
N ARG A 196 17.19 14.87 10.17
CA ARG A 196 17.37 15.85 9.09
C ARG A 196 16.06 16.21 8.41
N PHE A 197 15.25 15.19 8.07
CA PHE A 197 13.92 15.40 7.48
C PHE A 197 12.96 16.03 8.48
N THR A 198 12.91 15.50 9.71
CA THR A 198 12.00 15.96 10.75
C THR A 198 12.27 17.42 11.15
N THR A 199 13.54 17.79 11.32
CA THR A 199 13.91 19.17 11.59
C THR A 199 13.48 20.10 10.45
N SER A 200 13.78 19.71 9.20
CA SER A 200 13.40 20.49 8.03
C SER A 200 11.88 20.66 7.95
N LEU A 201 11.11 19.61 8.18
CA LEU A 201 9.64 19.65 8.19
C LEU A 201 9.12 20.58 9.29
N ILE A 202 9.59 20.42 10.53
CA ILE A 202 9.07 21.17 11.68
C ILE A 202 9.41 22.67 11.57
N THR A 203 10.64 23.01 11.18
CA THR A 203 11.06 24.41 11.07
C THR A 203 10.36 25.17 9.96
N ASN A 204 9.76 24.48 9.00
CA ASN A 204 9.10 25.08 7.84
C ASN A 204 7.58 24.82 7.82
N LEU A 205 6.97 24.32 8.90
CA LEU A 205 5.54 24.02 8.94
C LEU A 205 4.64 25.22 8.62
N GLU A 206 5.07 26.44 8.97
CA GLU A 206 4.34 27.67 8.71
C GLU A 206 4.13 27.95 7.21
N TYR A 207 4.97 27.38 6.34
CA TYR A 207 4.85 27.51 4.88
C TYR A 207 3.96 26.42 4.25
N THR A 208 3.36 25.55 5.05
CA THR A 208 2.42 24.55 4.55
C THR A 208 1.01 25.11 4.48
N THR A 209 0.27 24.73 3.44
CA THR A 209 -1.16 25.03 3.32
C THR A 209 -1.99 23.79 3.54
N ASN A 210 -3.15 23.96 4.15
CA ASN A 210 -4.09 22.84 4.32
C ASN A 210 -4.64 22.40 2.97
N MET A 211 -4.66 21.08 2.75
CA MET A 211 -5.35 20.51 1.58
C MET A 211 -6.86 20.53 1.86
N SER A 212 -7.59 21.37 1.14
CA SER A 212 -9.05 21.45 1.23
C SER A 212 -9.71 20.41 0.32
N TYR A 213 -9.84 19.18 0.78
CA TYR A 213 -10.75 18.21 0.18
C TYR A 213 -12.09 18.24 0.89
N THR A 214 -13.18 18.07 0.14
CA THR A 214 -14.51 17.88 0.74
C THR A 214 -14.49 16.59 1.57
N PRO A 215 -14.75 16.66 2.89
CA PRO A 215 -14.72 15.48 3.73
C PRO A 215 -15.90 14.54 3.38
N PHE A 216 -15.65 13.25 3.51
CA PHE A 216 -16.70 12.25 3.41
C PHE A 216 -17.58 12.29 4.68
N THR A 217 -18.88 12.16 4.49
CA THR A 217 -19.86 12.23 5.61
C THR A 217 -20.66 10.94 5.78
N LYS A 218 -20.70 10.09 4.75
CA LYS A 218 -21.50 8.85 4.76
C LYS A 218 -20.66 7.64 5.16
N LEU A 219 -21.26 6.73 5.92
CA LEU A 219 -20.61 5.47 6.28
C LEU A 219 -20.26 4.62 5.03
N SER A 220 -21.05 4.72 3.96
CA SER A 220 -20.76 4.07 2.67
C SER A 220 -19.47 4.56 2.01
N ASP A 221 -19.00 5.76 2.37
CA ASP A 221 -17.74 6.27 1.85
C ASP A 221 -16.54 5.67 2.60
N LEU A 222 -16.74 5.27 3.85
CA LEU A 222 -15.74 4.57 4.65
C LEU A 222 -15.70 3.07 4.34
N VAL A 223 -16.88 2.42 4.32
CA VAL A 223 -17.00 0.98 4.06
C VAL A 223 -17.29 0.76 2.58
N LYS A 224 -16.26 0.42 1.83
CA LYS A 224 -16.37 0.18 0.39
C LYS A 224 -16.93 -1.22 0.10
N SER A 225 -17.50 -1.39 -1.09
CA SER A 225 -18.15 -2.64 -1.52
C SER A 225 -17.20 -3.85 -1.51
N ASP A 226 -15.94 -3.64 -1.79
CA ASP A 226 -14.93 -4.70 -1.86
C ASP A 226 -14.48 -5.24 -0.50
N ILE A 227 -14.62 -4.47 0.60
CA ILE A 227 -14.34 -4.97 1.95
C ILE A 227 -15.59 -5.43 2.70
N THR A 228 -16.78 -5.07 2.21
CA THR A 228 -18.05 -5.45 2.84
C THR A 228 -18.19 -6.97 3.03
N PRO A 229 -17.86 -7.84 2.07
CA PRO A 229 -17.93 -9.29 2.27
C PRO A 229 -17.06 -9.78 3.42
N PHE A 230 -15.85 -9.21 3.58
CA PHE A 230 -14.96 -9.57 4.68
C PHE A 230 -15.55 -9.19 6.03
N ILE A 231 -16.13 -7.98 6.14
CA ILE A 231 -16.81 -7.51 7.35
C ILE A 231 -18.00 -8.43 7.71
N LEU A 232 -18.82 -8.80 6.74
CA LEU A 232 -19.94 -9.71 6.94
C LEU A 232 -19.49 -11.09 7.42
N VAL A 233 -18.45 -11.65 6.82
CA VAL A 233 -17.91 -12.95 7.24
C VAL A 233 -17.30 -12.86 8.64
N ILE A 234 -16.54 -11.79 8.96
CA ILE A 234 -16.04 -11.54 10.32
C ILE A 234 -17.21 -11.52 11.32
N PHE A 235 -18.27 -10.78 11.00
CA PHE A 235 -19.44 -10.68 11.87
C PHE A 235 -20.12 -12.03 12.08
N ILE A 236 -20.32 -12.82 11.03
CA ILE A 236 -20.88 -14.18 11.09
C ILE A 236 -19.99 -15.08 11.99
N ILE A 237 -18.68 -15.07 11.78
CA ILE A 237 -17.74 -15.84 12.59
C ILE A 237 -17.87 -15.46 14.08
N LEU A 238 -17.92 -14.18 14.39
CA LEU A 238 -18.03 -13.69 15.75
C LEU A 238 -19.37 -14.07 16.40
N LEU A 239 -20.48 -14.05 15.65
CA LEU A 239 -21.81 -14.46 16.16
C LEU A 239 -21.91 -15.94 16.49
N PHE A 240 -21.40 -16.80 15.61
CA PHE A 240 -21.53 -18.25 15.75
C PHE A 240 -20.43 -18.89 16.60
N ASN A 241 -19.34 -18.17 16.87
CA ASN A 241 -18.22 -18.67 17.68
C ASN A 241 -17.88 -17.75 18.85
N ILE A 242 -18.85 -17.54 19.76
CA ILE A 242 -18.64 -16.73 20.99
C ILE A 242 -17.48 -17.30 21.83
N LYS A 243 -17.30 -18.63 21.87
CA LYS A 243 -16.13 -19.27 22.52
C LYS A 243 -14.79 -18.86 21.87
N LEU A 244 -14.80 -18.61 20.57
CA LEU A 244 -13.67 -18.09 19.81
C LEU A 244 -13.29 -16.68 20.29
N VAL A 245 -14.28 -15.83 20.52
CA VAL A 245 -14.10 -14.47 21.02
C VAL A 245 -13.55 -14.46 22.45
N THR A 246 -13.99 -15.39 23.29
CA THR A 246 -13.56 -15.49 24.70
C THR A 246 -12.24 -16.24 24.89
N SER A 247 -11.88 -17.16 23.98
CA SER A 247 -10.57 -17.83 23.97
C SER A 247 -9.46 -17.01 23.30
N VAL A 248 -9.77 -15.79 22.88
CA VAL A 248 -9.01 -14.96 21.95
C VAL A 248 -7.71 -14.42 22.54
N LYS A 249 -6.76 -15.29 22.53
CA LYS A 249 -5.38 -14.92 22.15
C LYS A 249 -5.25 -14.74 20.63
N VAL A 250 -6.35 -14.82 19.88
CA VAL A 250 -6.41 -15.00 18.42
C VAL A 250 -6.11 -13.74 17.65
N THR A 251 -6.69 -12.64 18.09
CA THR A 251 -6.40 -11.33 17.51
C THR A 251 -5.74 -10.50 18.59
N SER A 252 -4.59 -9.98 18.29
CA SER A 252 -3.93 -9.07 19.21
C SER A 252 -4.70 -7.74 19.25
N LEU A 253 -4.47 -6.96 20.30
CA LEU A 253 -5.02 -5.61 20.41
C LEU A 253 -4.71 -4.74 19.19
N PHE A 254 -3.67 -5.12 18.44
CA PHE A 254 -3.18 -4.42 17.25
C PHE A 254 -4.21 -4.34 16.11
N GLU A 255 -4.78 -5.47 15.71
CA GLU A 255 -5.67 -5.52 14.54
C GLU A 255 -6.96 -4.74 14.81
N TRP A 256 -7.53 -4.94 16.00
CA TRP A 256 -8.73 -4.22 16.42
C TRP A 256 -8.47 -2.74 16.66
N PHE A 257 -7.26 -2.38 17.13
CA PHE A 257 -6.88 -0.99 17.26
C PHE A 257 -6.91 -0.28 15.91
N ILE A 258 -6.34 -0.87 14.85
CA ILE A 258 -6.37 -0.27 13.51
C ILE A 258 -7.81 -0.06 13.05
N VAL A 259 -8.69 -1.07 13.19
CA VAL A 259 -10.10 -0.97 12.77
C VAL A 259 -10.82 0.14 13.54
N ILE A 260 -10.79 0.08 14.87
CA ILE A 260 -11.49 1.04 15.74
C ILE A 260 -10.93 2.46 15.52
N PHE A 261 -9.60 2.59 15.50
CA PHE A 261 -8.96 3.88 15.35
C PHE A 261 -9.25 4.50 13.97
N SER A 262 -9.34 3.69 12.92
CA SER A 262 -9.75 4.16 11.60
C SER A 262 -11.17 4.71 11.61
N VAL A 263 -12.11 3.99 12.24
CA VAL A 263 -13.51 4.47 12.38
C VAL A 263 -13.56 5.79 13.16
N LEU A 264 -12.84 5.86 14.27
CA LEU A 264 -12.80 7.09 15.08
C LEU A 264 -12.18 8.26 14.30
N LEU A 265 -11.04 8.06 13.64
CA LEU A 265 -10.41 9.10 12.84
C LEU A 265 -11.31 9.58 11.69
N TYR A 266 -12.07 8.68 11.07
CA TYR A 266 -12.96 9.05 9.98
C TYR A 266 -13.99 10.11 10.40
N PHE A 267 -14.56 9.98 11.61
CA PHE A 267 -15.58 10.90 12.11
C PHE A 267 -15.01 12.12 12.86
N TYR A 268 -13.82 12.02 13.42
CA TYR A 268 -13.29 13.04 14.35
C TYR A 268 -12.03 13.73 13.86
N VAL A 269 -11.52 13.41 12.67
CA VAL A 269 -10.37 14.15 12.12
C VAL A 269 -10.80 15.59 11.82
N PRO A 270 -10.07 16.60 12.31
CA PRO A 270 -10.40 17.98 12.05
C PRO A 270 -10.34 18.32 10.55
N GLU A 271 -11.32 19.05 10.07
CA GLU A 271 -11.31 19.58 8.71
C GLU A 271 -10.04 20.39 8.45
N GLY A 272 -9.44 20.20 7.28
CA GLY A 272 -8.23 20.89 6.87
C GLY A 272 -6.92 20.27 7.41
N ALA A 273 -6.94 19.46 8.46
CA ALA A 273 -5.73 18.81 8.98
C ALA A 273 -5.36 17.55 8.17
N LEU A 274 -6.34 16.71 7.90
CA LEU A 274 -6.20 15.49 7.12
C LEU A 274 -7.54 15.20 6.42
N TRP A 275 -7.49 14.88 5.13
CA TRP A 275 -8.68 14.39 4.45
C TRP A 275 -9.05 12.98 4.96
N ASN A 276 -10.28 12.84 5.47
CA ASN A 276 -10.74 11.60 6.09
C ASN A 276 -10.83 10.41 5.11
N GLY A 277 -10.85 10.65 3.80
CA GLY A 277 -10.72 9.60 2.78
C GLY A 277 -9.42 8.79 2.90
N ARG A 278 -8.35 9.37 3.44
CA ARG A 278 -7.09 8.64 3.69
C ARG A 278 -7.21 7.54 4.74
N VAL A 279 -8.23 7.62 5.59
CA VAL A 279 -8.48 6.64 6.66
C VAL A 279 -9.07 5.34 6.10
N VAL A 280 -9.74 5.38 4.94
CA VAL A 280 -10.32 4.20 4.27
C VAL A 280 -9.27 3.09 4.07
N SER A 281 -8.08 3.48 3.65
CA SER A 281 -6.96 2.54 3.44
C SER A 281 -6.57 1.78 4.71
N PHE A 282 -6.65 2.41 5.89
CA PHE A 282 -6.33 1.76 7.17
C PHE A 282 -7.48 0.88 7.67
N LEU A 283 -8.74 1.26 7.40
CA LEU A 283 -9.86 0.37 7.66
C LEU A 283 -9.74 -0.92 6.83
N ASN A 284 -9.46 -0.79 5.52
CA ASN A 284 -9.25 -1.93 4.64
C ASN A 284 -8.11 -2.82 5.16
N LEU A 285 -7.00 -2.22 5.57
CA LEU A 285 -5.86 -2.93 6.15
C LEU A 285 -6.25 -3.70 7.40
N GLY A 286 -6.91 -3.04 8.35
CA GLY A 286 -7.34 -3.66 9.61
C GLY A 286 -8.33 -4.81 9.39
N VAL A 287 -9.35 -4.60 8.53
CA VAL A 287 -10.36 -5.62 8.19
C VAL A 287 -9.69 -6.85 7.55
N VAL A 288 -8.78 -6.65 6.61
CA VAL A 288 -8.06 -7.75 5.95
C VAL A 288 -7.21 -8.53 6.96
N ILE A 289 -6.49 -7.86 7.85
CA ILE A 289 -5.70 -8.53 8.88
C ILE A 289 -6.59 -9.34 9.82
N VAL A 290 -7.66 -8.74 10.35
CA VAL A 290 -8.62 -9.43 11.24
C VAL A 290 -9.21 -10.65 10.56
N PHE A 291 -9.68 -10.49 9.33
CA PHE A 291 -10.28 -11.58 8.56
C PHE A 291 -9.33 -12.78 8.41
N PHE A 292 -8.11 -12.56 7.93
CA PHE A 292 -7.17 -13.66 7.71
C PHE A 292 -6.63 -14.27 9.01
N LYS A 293 -6.58 -13.52 10.10
CA LYS A 293 -6.27 -14.06 11.42
C LYS A 293 -7.37 -14.95 11.97
N LEU A 294 -8.62 -14.54 11.85
CA LEU A 294 -9.77 -15.36 12.24
C LEU A 294 -9.86 -16.63 11.39
N LEU A 295 -9.63 -16.49 10.08
CA LEU A 295 -9.61 -17.62 9.16
C LEU A 295 -8.51 -18.62 9.51
N GLU A 296 -7.29 -18.16 9.77
CA GLU A 296 -6.19 -19.00 10.23
C GLU A 296 -6.59 -19.83 11.47
N TYR A 297 -7.22 -19.17 12.44
CA TYR A 297 -7.65 -19.83 13.65
C TYR A 297 -8.70 -20.93 13.38
N ILE A 298 -9.71 -20.61 12.55
CA ILE A 298 -10.73 -21.59 12.16
C ILE A 298 -10.07 -22.79 11.47
N VAL A 299 -9.13 -22.54 10.56
CA VAL A 299 -8.39 -23.58 9.88
C VAL A 299 -7.64 -24.48 10.86
N ILE A 300 -6.96 -23.91 11.86
CA ILE A 300 -6.24 -24.65 12.89
C ILE A 300 -7.21 -25.50 13.74
N ASP A 301 -8.33 -24.92 14.13
CA ASP A 301 -9.31 -25.60 14.97
C ASP A 301 -9.96 -26.77 14.22
N ILE A 302 -10.30 -26.57 12.95
CA ILE A 302 -10.85 -27.60 12.06
C ILE A 302 -9.86 -28.75 11.87
N PHE A 303 -8.55 -28.48 11.70
CA PHE A 303 -7.55 -29.52 11.55
C PHE A 303 -7.34 -30.38 12.81
N ARG A 304 -7.81 -29.95 13.97
CA ARG A 304 -7.78 -30.75 15.19
C ARG A 304 -8.90 -31.79 15.26
N TYR A 305 -9.93 -31.68 14.41
CA TYR A 305 -11.05 -32.59 14.34
C TYR A 305 -11.00 -33.43 13.06
N GLU A 306 -11.36 -34.72 13.15
CA GLU A 306 -11.35 -35.67 12.01
C GLU A 306 -12.25 -35.27 10.84
N GLN A 307 -13.25 -34.41 11.07
CA GLN A 307 -14.15 -33.89 10.04
C GLN A 307 -13.63 -32.59 9.37
N GLY A 308 -12.43 -32.17 9.71
CA GLY A 308 -11.87 -30.89 9.29
C GLY A 308 -11.73 -30.72 7.77
N ASP A 309 -11.53 -31.80 7.04
CA ASP A 309 -11.30 -31.75 5.60
C ASP A 309 -12.51 -31.21 4.79
N VAL A 310 -13.73 -31.60 5.17
CA VAL A 310 -14.97 -31.15 4.50
C VAL A 310 -15.26 -29.67 4.78
N VAL A 311 -15.16 -29.26 6.04
CA VAL A 311 -15.45 -27.89 6.46
C VAL A 311 -14.38 -26.93 5.86
N LEU A 312 -13.13 -27.37 5.81
CA LEU A 312 -12.05 -26.60 5.19
C LEU A 312 -12.29 -26.37 3.67
N LYS A 313 -12.76 -27.41 2.99
CA LYS A 313 -13.13 -27.34 1.58
C LYS A 313 -14.29 -26.35 1.36
N ILE A 314 -15.32 -26.41 2.19
CA ILE A 314 -16.47 -25.49 2.13
C ILE A 314 -16.02 -24.04 2.38
N LEU A 315 -15.25 -23.80 3.44
CA LEU A 315 -14.76 -22.44 3.77
C LEU A 315 -13.86 -21.89 2.68
N SER A 316 -12.94 -22.68 2.16
CA SER A 316 -12.07 -22.26 1.07
C SER A 316 -12.86 -21.95 -0.20
N THR A 317 -13.94 -22.70 -0.49
CA THR A 317 -14.86 -22.42 -1.59
C THR A 317 -15.56 -21.07 -1.40
N ILE A 318 -16.11 -20.83 -0.23
CA ILE A 318 -16.83 -19.58 0.10
C ILE A 318 -15.88 -18.38 -0.03
N ILE A 319 -14.67 -18.50 0.48
CA ILE A 319 -13.67 -17.43 0.43
C ILE A 319 -13.25 -17.14 -1.01
N LEU A 320 -12.93 -18.17 -1.76
CA LEU A 320 -12.56 -18.03 -3.16
C LEU A 320 -13.70 -17.41 -3.97
N PHE A 321 -14.93 -17.87 -3.75
CA PHE A 321 -16.12 -17.35 -4.42
C PHE A 321 -16.39 -15.88 -4.05
N SER A 322 -16.32 -15.54 -2.77
CA SER A 322 -16.46 -14.15 -2.31
C SER A 322 -15.37 -13.26 -2.90
N TYR A 323 -14.14 -13.76 -2.94
CA TYR A 323 -13.01 -13.07 -3.53
C TYR A 323 -13.20 -12.83 -5.03
N LEU A 324 -13.65 -13.83 -5.77
CA LEU A 324 -13.93 -13.71 -7.21
C LEU A 324 -15.11 -12.75 -7.49
N LEU A 325 -16.14 -12.76 -6.66
CA LEU A 325 -17.27 -11.83 -6.82
C LEU A 325 -16.86 -10.37 -6.64
N THR A 326 -15.92 -10.06 -5.75
CA THR A 326 -15.43 -8.68 -5.56
C THR A 326 -14.69 -8.14 -6.79
N PHE A 327 -14.19 -9.01 -7.66
CA PHE A 327 -13.47 -8.61 -8.87
C PHE A 327 -14.36 -8.54 -10.12
N VAL A 328 -15.48 -9.26 -10.16
CA VAL A 328 -16.36 -9.29 -11.34
C VAL A 328 -16.84 -7.88 -11.72
N ASP A 329 -17.25 -7.09 -10.76
CA ASP A 329 -17.71 -5.71 -10.99
C ASP A 329 -16.58 -4.77 -11.46
N LYS A 330 -15.34 -5.08 -11.12
CA LYS A 330 -14.18 -4.22 -11.43
C LYS A 330 -13.59 -4.48 -12.81
N TRP A 331 -13.84 -5.65 -13.37
CA TRP A 331 -13.19 -6.06 -14.61
C TRP A 331 -13.89 -5.60 -15.88
N ASN A 332 -15.01 -4.89 -15.76
CA ASN A 332 -15.84 -4.48 -16.91
C ASN A 332 -16.08 -5.65 -17.88
N ILE A 333 -16.30 -6.85 -17.31
CA ILE A 333 -16.45 -8.10 -18.04
C ILE A 333 -17.87 -8.12 -18.59
N SER A 334 -18.00 -8.02 -19.89
CA SER A 334 -19.31 -8.07 -20.57
C SER A 334 -19.62 -9.48 -21.10
N GLY A 335 -20.92 -9.82 -21.11
CA GLY A 335 -21.42 -11.02 -21.77
C GLY A 335 -21.09 -12.34 -21.08
N TYR A 336 -20.69 -13.37 -21.85
CA TYR A 336 -20.48 -14.74 -21.38
C TYR A 336 -19.33 -14.89 -20.37
N GLN A 337 -18.41 -13.95 -20.30
CA GLN A 337 -17.26 -13.98 -19.39
C GLN A 337 -17.70 -13.91 -17.93
N ILE A 338 -18.80 -13.21 -17.62
CA ILE A 338 -19.38 -13.14 -16.27
C ILE A 338 -19.74 -14.53 -15.73
N PHE A 339 -20.19 -15.43 -16.63
CA PHE A 339 -20.54 -16.80 -16.26
C PHE A 339 -19.37 -17.77 -16.38
N LEU A 340 -18.45 -17.53 -17.30
CA LEU A 340 -17.34 -18.44 -17.58
C LEU A 340 -16.34 -18.52 -16.43
N TYR A 341 -15.97 -17.38 -15.83
CA TYR A 341 -14.97 -17.35 -14.75
C TYR A 341 -15.47 -17.99 -13.45
N PRO A 342 -16.68 -17.69 -12.93
CA PRO A 342 -17.25 -18.44 -11.82
C PRO A 342 -17.40 -19.94 -12.14
N LEU A 343 -17.80 -20.29 -13.34
CA LEU A 343 -17.94 -21.69 -13.76
C LEU A 343 -16.60 -22.42 -13.77
N ILE A 344 -15.56 -21.84 -14.35
CA ILE A 344 -14.20 -22.43 -14.33
C ILE A 344 -13.72 -22.56 -12.90
N SER A 345 -13.96 -21.57 -12.05
CA SER A 345 -13.58 -21.61 -10.65
C SER A 345 -14.33 -22.72 -9.89
N ILE A 346 -15.63 -22.85 -10.09
CA ILE A 346 -16.45 -23.92 -9.50
C ILE A 346 -16.00 -25.30 -10.00
N LEU A 347 -15.73 -25.45 -11.30
CA LEU A 347 -15.27 -26.73 -11.89
C LEU A 347 -13.87 -27.09 -11.40
N THR A 348 -12.95 -26.15 -11.35
CA THR A 348 -11.60 -26.35 -10.83
C THR A 348 -11.67 -26.73 -9.36
N PHE A 349 -12.53 -26.07 -8.61
CA PHE A 349 -12.75 -26.33 -7.19
C PHE A 349 -13.43 -27.68 -6.96
N GLY A 350 -14.46 -28.03 -7.74
CA GLY A 350 -15.11 -29.33 -7.72
C GLY A 350 -14.16 -30.45 -8.06
N PHE A 351 -13.31 -30.28 -9.08
CA PHE A 351 -12.28 -31.24 -9.44
C PHE A 351 -11.32 -31.49 -8.26
N ILE A 352 -10.85 -30.42 -7.62
CA ILE A 352 -9.93 -30.53 -6.50
C ILE A 352 -10.63 -31.11 -5.26
N TYR A 353 -11.89 -30.79 -5.02
CA TYR A 353 -12.70 -31.38 -3.96
C TYR A 353 -12.79 -32.91 -4.06
N PHE A 354 -13.04 -33.42 -5.27
CA PHE A 354 -13.20 -34.84 -5.49
C PHE A 354 -11.90 -35.63 -5.52
N PHE A 355 -10.78 -35.00 -5.92
CA PHE A 355 -9.52 -35.72 -6.14
C PHE A 355 -8.45 -35.47 -5.07
N SER A 356 -8.75 -34.69 -4.02
CA SER A 356 -7.74 -34.31 -3.02
C SER A 356 -8.08 -34.79 -1.62
N SER A 357 -7.13 -35.47 -1.01
CA SER A 357 -7.15 -35.84 0.40
C SER A 357 -6.04 -35.15 1.23
N SER A 358 -5.29 -34.18 0.67
CA SER A 358 -4.10 -33.66 1.36
C SER A 358 -4.04 -32.14 1.47
N ILE A 359 -3.48 -31.67 2.59
CA ILE A 359 -3.20 -30.26 2.88
C ILE A 359 -2.31 -29.58 1.82
N ASN A 360 -1.45 -30.34 1.15
CA ASN A 360 -0.55 -29.83 0.12
C ASN A 360 -1.33 -29.40 -1.13
N LEU A 361 -2.44 -30.04 -1.42
CA LEU A 361 -3.28 -29.67 -2.57
C LEU A 361 -4.14 -28.46 -2.27
N PHE A 362 -4.56 -28.25 -1.00
CA PHE A 362 -5.17 -26.98 -0.58
C PHE A 362 -4.22 -25.80 -0.83
N LYS A 363 -2.94 -25.93 -0.42
CA LYS A 363 -1.92 -24.91 -0.69
C LYS A 363 -1.73 -24.68 -2.19
N LEU A 364 -1.70 -25.75 -2.97
CA LEU A 364 -1.54 -25.67 -4.43
C LEU A 364 -2.75 -24.95 -5.08
N THR A 365 -3.98 -25.32 -4.70
CA THR A 365 -5.20 -24.71 -5.23
C THR A 365 -5.30 -23.24 -4.88
N PHE A 366 -5.02 -22.94 -3.63
CA PHE A 366 -5.06 -21.58 -3.15
C PHE A 366 -4.01 -20.72 -3.86
N THR A 367 -2.79 -21.24 -4.01
CA THR A 367 -1.72 -20.58 -4.77
C THR A 367 -2.09 -20.42 -6.25
N ALA A 368 -2.66 -21.46 -6.86
CA ALA A 368 -3.13 -21.40 -8.25
C ALA A 368 -4.26 -20.39 -8.45
N SER A 369 -5.19 -20.29 -7.50
CA SER A 369 -6.26 -19.30 -7.53
C SER A 369 -5.74 -17.87 -7.43
N ILE A 370 -4.72 -17.64 -6.59
CA ILE A 370 -4.03 -16.35 -6.49
C ILE A 370 -3.31 -16.02 -7.80
N ILE A 371 -2.53 -16.96 -8.34
CA ILE A 371 -1.80 -16.78 -9.60
C ILE A 371 -2.80 -16.47 -10.72
N PHE A 372 -3.92 -17.20 -10.77
CA PHE A 372 -4.99 -16.96 -11.73
C PHE A 372 -5.57 -15.53 -11.58
N THR A 373 -5.92 -15.12 -10.36
CA THR A 373 -6.42 -13.77 -10.09
C THR A 373 -5.40 -12.70 -10.49
N VAL A 374 -4.12 -12.90 -10.14
CA VAL A 374 -3.03 -11.98 -10.49
C VAL A 374 -2.81 -11.90 -12.01
N SER A 375 -3.05 -12.99 -12.75
CA SER A 375 -2.90 -13.01 -14.21
C SER A 375 -3.89 -12.07 -14.93
N PHE A 376 -5.01 -11.71 -14.31
CA PHE A 376 -5.98 -10.76 -14.86
C PHE A 376 -5.70 -9.30 -14.48
N LEU A 377 -4.76 -9.04 -13.55
CA LEU A 377 -4.35 -7.69 -13.18
C LEU A 377 -3.89 -6.82 -14.35
N PRO A 378 -3.18 -7.32 -15.37
CA PRO A 378 -2.78 -6.50 -16.51
C PRO A 378 -3.94 -5.80 -17.22
N TYR A 379 -5.10 -6.44 -17.33
CA TYR A 379 -6.28 -5.85 -17.93
C TYR A 379 -6.88 -4.71 -17.10
N TRP A 380 -6.89 -4.87 -15.79
CA TRP A 380 -7.41 -3.87 -14.88
C TRP A 380 -6.44 -2.70 -14.67
N VAL A 381 -5.15 -2.99 -14.66
CA VAL A 381 -4.09 -2.00 -14.44
C VAL A 381 -3.74 -1.26 -15.72
N SER A 382 -4.01 -1.84 -16.90
CA SER A 382 -3.53 -1.34 -18.18
C SER A 382 -3.90 0.11 -18.44
N TRP A 383 -5.13 0.51 -18.17
CA TRP A 383 -5.60 1.89 -18.39
C TRP A 383 -4.89 2.91 -17.51
N ASN A 384 -4.42 2.49 -16.32
CA ASN A 384 -3.76 3.36 -15.35
C ASN A 384 -2.23 3.37 -15.52
N PHE A 385 -1.67 2.32 -16.11
CA PHE A 385 -0.23 2.06 -16.11
C PHE A 385 0.39 1.85 -17.49
N ASN A 386 -0.32 2.19 -18.55
CA ASN A 386 0.25 2.12 -19.90
C ASN A 386 1.43 3.07 -20.11
N GLY A 387 1.66 4.01 -19.19
CA GLY A 387 2.54 5.13 -19.40
C GLY A 387 1.87 6.21 -20.28
N TYR A 388 2.45 7.38 -20.30
CA TYR A 388 1.95 8.45 -21.16
C TYR A 388 2.19 8.13 -22.63
N GLU A 389 3.34 7.50 -22.93
CA GLU A 389 3.80 7.14 -24.27
C GLU A 389 2.87 6.14 -24.99
N ASN A 390 2.09 5.40 -24.25
CA ASN A 390 1.12 4.44 -24.82
C ASN A 390 -0.31 4.99 -24.90
N LYS A 391 -0.53 6.28 -24.66
CA LYS A 391 -1.83 6.92 -24.88
C LYS A 391 -1.97 7.33 -26.34
N ASP A 392 -3.18 7.21 -26.89
CA ASP A 392 -3.48 7.52 -28.29
C ASP A 392 -3.08 8.94 -28.68
N GLN A 393 -3.14 9.86 -27.72
CA GLN A 393 -2.80 11.27 -27.89
C GLN A 393 -1.34 11.61 -27.54
N TRP A 394 -0.48 10.63 -27.32
CA TRP A 394 0.92 10.90 -26.99
C TRP A 394 1.65 11.69 -28.07
N GLY A 395 1.32 11.46 -29.33
CA GLY A 395 1.90 12.21 -30.46
C GLY A 395 1.72 13.72 -30.35
N ASP A 396 0.61 14.21 -29.80
CA ASP A 396 0.39 15.65 -29.55
C ASP A 396 1.40 16.19 -28.52
N ILE A 397 1.63 15.42 -27.45
CA ILE A 397 2.57 15.76 -26.38
C ILE A 397 4.02 15.73 -26.90
N GLU A 398 4.37 14.72 -27.69
CA GLU A 398 5.69 14.60 -28.31
C GLU A 398 5.98 15.77 -29.26
N ASN A 399 4.99 16.16 -30.05
CA ASN A 399 5.08 17.36 -30.91
C ASN A 399 5.24 18.65 -30.07
N LEU A 400 4.54 18.76 -28.94
CA LEU A 400 4.72 19.87 -28.01
C LEU A 400 6.16 19.92 -27.49
N TYR A 401 6.70 18.81 -26.98
CA TYR A 401 8.06 18.76 -26.47
C TYR A 401 9.10 19.05 -27.55
N SER A 402 8.90 18.53 -28.75
CA SER A 402 9.76 18.82 -29.91
C SER A 402 9.75 20.31 -30.25
N SER A 403 8.57 20.93 -30.25
CA SER A 403 8.44 22.38 -30.50
C SER A 403 9.10 23.21 -29.40
N LEU A 404 8.91 22.82 -28.12
CA LEU A 404 9.54 23.50 -26.99
C LEU A 404 11.06 23.43 -27.07
N ASN A 405 11.65 22.32 -27.52
CA ASN A 405 13.09 22.14 -27.66
C ASN A 405 13.69 23.01 -28.79
N THR A 406 12.90 23.62 -29.67
CA THR A 406 13.38 24.61 -30.64
C THR A 406 13.52 26.02 -30.05
N LEU A 407 12.89 26.27 -28.88
CA LEU A 407 12.95 27.56 -28.21
C LEU A 407 14.19 27.66 -27.32
N SER A 408 14.59 28.88 -27.00
CA SER A 408 15.64 29.11 -26.00
C SER A 408 15.21 28.59 -24.62
N PRO A 409 16.15 28.02 -23.83
CA PRO A 409 15.80 27.54 -22.45
C PRO A 409 15.09 28.60 -21.65
N GLY A 410 14.03 28.20 -20.95
CA GLY A 410 13.20 29.11 -20.17
C GLY A 410 12.19 28.39 -19.31
N ARG A 411 11.33 29.14 -18.67
CA ARG A 411 10.24 28.62 -17.85
C ARG A 411 8.96 28.57 -18.64
N ILE A 412 8.20 27.48 -18.45
CA ILE A 412 6.91 27.29 -19.11
C ILE A 412 5.82 27.40 -18.05
N MET A 413 4.88 28.27 -18.31
CA MET A 413 3.64 28.33 -17.54
C MET A 413 2.52 27.68 -18.35
N TRP A 414 1.77 26.81 -17.73
CA TRP A 414 0.60 26.18 -18.31
C TRP A 414 -0.57 26.21 -17.34
N GLU A 415 -1.77 26.25 -17.87
CA GLU A 415 -3.00 26.32 -17.08
C GLU A 415 -3.61 24.92 -16.98
N PRO A 416 -3.90 24.42 -15.77
CA PRO A 416 -4.62 23.17 -15.60
C PRO A 416 -6.01 23.27 -16.22
N ASN A 417 -6.31 22.35 -17.15
CA ASN A 417 -7.59 22.29 -17.84
C ASN A 417 -8.08 20.85 -17.88
N SER A 418 -9.40 20.65 -17.76
CA SER A 418 -10.05 19.33 -17.89
C SER A 418 -9.79 18.65 -19.23
N ASP A 419 -9.55 19.41 -20.30
CA ASP A 419 -9.26 18.87 -21.63
C ASP A 419 -7.93 18.11 -21.68
N LEU A 420 -7.03 18.39 -20.74
CA LEU A 420 -5.78 17.64 -20.57
C LEU A 420 -6.02 16.20 -20.09
N ASN A 421 -7.21 15.86 -19.60
CA ASN A 421 -7.57 14.48 -19.22
C ASN A 421 -7.48 13.50 -20.39
N LYS A 422 -7.62 13.96 -21.64
CA LYS A 422 -7.41 13.13 -22.83
C LYS A 422 -5.99 12.54 -22.92
N TYR A 423 -5.00 13.19 -22.30
CA TYR A 423 -3.64 12.71 -22.19
C TYR A 423 -3.40 11.81 -20.96
N GLY A 424 -4.48 11.44 -20.26
CA GLY A 424 -4.46 10.61 -19.07
C GLY A 424 -4.62 11.38 -17.74
N THR A 425 -4.07 12.57 -17.64
CA THR A 425 -4.18 13.47 -16.49
C THR A 425 -3.65 14.86 -16.84
N PRO A 426 -4.15 15.95 -16.23
CA PRO A 426 -3.53 17.27 -16.35
C PRO A 426 -2.06 17.32 -15.93
N MET A 427 -1.63 16.38 -15.07
CA MET A 427 -0.25 16.28 -14.58
C MET A 427 0.76 15.80 -15.65
N VAL A 428 0.33 15.47 -16.87
CA VAL A 428 1.23 15.12 -17.96
C VAL A 428 2.20 16.24 -18.28
N LEU A 429 1.77 17.50 -18.23
CA LEU A 429 2.62 18.66 -18.51
C LEU A 429 3.67 18.91 -17.40
N MET A 430 3.52 18.35 -16.21
CA MET A 430 4.58 18.37 -15.20
C MET A 430 5.81 17.56 -15.62
N THR A 431 5.73 16.78 -16.69
CA THR A 431 6.88 16.04 -17.23
C THR A 431 7.71 16.85 -18.21
N ILE A 432 7.36 18.11 -18.52
CA ILE A 432 8.13 18.99 -19.40
C ILE A 432 9.63 19.01 -19.08
N PRO A 433 10.08 19.18 -17.82
CA PRO A 433 11.51 19.17 -17.49
C PRO A 433 12.21 17.81 -17.72
N LEU A 434 11.44 16.73 -17.90
CA LEU A 434 11.98 15.40 -18.19
C LEU A 434 12.40 15.23 -19.65
N TYR A 435 11.66 15.85 -20.57
CA TYR A 435 11.78 15.67 -22.01
C TYR A 435 12.30 16.92 -22.75
N THR A 436 12.39 18.05 -22.05
CA THR A 436 12.86 19.32 -22.63
C THR A 436 13.91 19.97 -21.72
N HIS A 437 14.56 21.00 -22.25
CA HIS A 437 15.47 21.86 -21.46
C HIS A 437 14.74 23.03 -20.78
N HIS A 438 13.42 22.99 -20.70
CA HIS A 438 12.60 23.96 -20.03
C HIS A 438 12.18 23.47 -18.63
N SER A 439 11.90 24.43 -17.73
CA SER A 439 11.45 24.19 -16.35
C SER A 439 10.05 24.76 -16.07
#